data_d0af90f47825c0368b0e92ccde907956
#
_entry.id   d0af90f47825c0368b0e92ccde907956
#
_cell.length_a   1.000
_cell.length_b   1.000
_cell.length_c   1.000
_cell.angle_alpha   90.00
_cell.angle_beta   90.00
_cell.angle_gamma   90.00
#
_symmetry.space_group_name_H-M   'P 1'
#
loop_
_entity.id
_entity.type
_entity.pdbx_description
1 polymer ?
#
loop_
_entity_poly.entity_id
_entity_poly.type
_entity_poly.pdbx_seq_one_letter_code
_entity_poly.pdbx_strand_id
1 'polypeptide(L)'
;MRKITRRSFLTAAVACGAAAALSACGGSSSASSAAASSTVASASVAAASNGEKFTVGICQLVQHAALDAATQGFEDALTASFGENVTFDFQNAQGDSATCATIANGFVSSGVALIMANATPALQAAQAATNTIPILGTSVTEYGVALGLDNFCLLYTSDA
;
A
#
# COMPACT_ATOMS: atom_id res chain seq x y z
N MET A 1 0.12 2.20 -42.60
CA MET A 1 0.19 2.02 -41.14
C MET A 1 -0.79 3.02 -40.47
N ARG A 2 -1.93 2.54 -39.98
CA ARG A 2 -2.95 3.40 -39.36
C ARG A 2 -2.66 3.51 -37.85
N LYS A 3 -2.46 4.72 -37.40
CA LYS A 3 -2.27 5.01 -35.96
C LYS A 3 -3.63 4.89 -35.27
N ILE A 4 -3.76 3.93 -34.38
CA ILE A 4 -4.95 3.75 -33.53
C ILE A 4 -4.84 4.69 -32.34
N THR A 5 -5.71 5.67 -32.29
CA THR A 5 -5.74 6.69 -31.23
C THR A 5 -6.58 6.14 -30.07
N ARG A 6 -6.06 6.25 -28.85
CA ARG A 6 -6.65 5.76 -27.58
C ARG A 6 -8.05 6.31 -27.23
N ARG A 7 -8.61 7.17 -28.05
CA ARG A 7 -9.95 7.78 -27.84
C ARG A 7 -11.14 7.01 -28.41
N SER A 8 -10.90 5.90 -29.13
CA SER A 8 -11.99 5.16 -29.82
C SER A 8 -12.61 4.01 -29.01
N PHE A 9 -12.20 3.78 -27.77
CA PHE A 9 -12.73 2.67 -26.95
C PHE A 9 -13.88 3.05 -26.00
N LEU A 10 -14.33 4.30 -25.97
CA LEU A 10 -15.30 4.78 -25.01
C LEU A 10 -16.75 4.95 -25.50
N THR A 11 -17.07 4.41 -26.69
CA THR A 11 -18.43 4.59 -27.24
C THR A 11 -19.03 3.29 -27.77
N ALA A 12 -19.11 2.23 -26.95
CA ALA A 12 -19.94 1.09 -27.30
C ALA A 12 -20.26 0.26 -26.06
N ALA A 13 -21.20 0.67 -25.24
CA ALA A 13 -22.00 -0.24 -24.40
C ALA A 13 -23.10 0.54 -23.64
N VAL A 14 -24.11 1.01 -24.34
CA VAL A 14 -25.42 1.28 -23.75
C VAL A 14 -26.45 0.76 -24.75
N ALA A 15 -27.07 -0.36 -24.47
CA ALA A 15 -28.44 -0.69 -24.76
C ALA A 15 -28.71 -2.20 -24.58
N CYS A 16 -29.82 -2.46 -23.98
CA CYS A 16 -30.59 -3.70 -23.81
C CYS A 16 -30.54 -4.20 -22.38
N GLY A 17 -31.60 -4.12 -21.58
CA GLY A 17 -33.01 -4.13 -21.91
C GLY A 17 -33.67 -5.15 -21.00
N ALA A 18 -34.62 -4.72 -20.23
CA ALA A 18 -35.41 -5.50 -19.27
C ALA A 18 -36.16 -6.68 -19.92
N ALA A 19 -36.30 -7.77 -19.16
CA ALA A 19 -37.57 -8.52 -19.12
C ALA A 19 -37.56 -9.50 -17.94
N ALA A 20 -38.63 -9.41 -17.18
CA ALA A 20 -39.04 -10.25 -16.08
C ALA A 20 -39.54 -11.63 -16.58
N ALA A 21 -39.53 -12.63 -15.68
CA ALA A 21 -40.69 -13.43 -15.34
C ALA A 21 -40.36 -14.63 -14.47
N LEU A 22 -41.00 -14.68 -13.37
CA LEU A 22 -41.52 -15.75 -12.52
C LEU A 22 -41.66 -17.14 -13.12
N SER A 23 -41.28 -18.18 -12.33
CA SER A 23 -42.13 -19.36 -12.02
C SER A 23 -41.22 -20.41 -11.34
N ALA A 24 -41.38 -20.71 -10.09
CA ALA A 24 -42.27 -21.63 -9.41
C ALA A 24 -41.84 -23.10 -9.48
N CYS A 25 -41.54 -23.60 -8.26
CA CYS A 25 -41.85 -24.90 -7.69
C CYS A 25 -41.20 -26.20 -8.21
N GLY A 26 -40.59 -26.88 -7.26
CA GLY A 26 -40.79 -28.34 -7.18
C GLY A 26 -39.53 -29.18 -6.97
N GLY A 27 -39.33 -29.69 -5.73
CA GLY A 27 -38.95 -31.08 -5.57
C GLY A 27 -37.51 -31.43 -5.21
N SER A 28 -37.29 -31.59 -3.93
CA SER A 28 -36.52 -32.68 -3.24
C SER A 28 -35.20 -33.20 -3.78
N SER A 29 -34.26 -33.15 -2.87
CA SER A 29 -33.33 -34.19 -2.41
C SER A 29 -31.86 -33.84 -2.48
N SER A 30 -31.32 -33.59 -1.30
CA SER A 30 -30.03 -34.09 -0.76
C SER A 30 -28.75 -33.99 -1.61
N ALA A 31 -27.90 -33.04 -1.28
CA ALA A 31 -26.49 -33.30 -1.00
C ALA A 31 -25.85 -32.06 -0.37
N SER A 32 -25.40 -32.23 0.85
CA SER A 32 -24.57 -31.30 1.59
C SER A 32 -23.33 -30.96 0.80
N SER A 33 -23.14 -29.70 0.51
CA SER A 33 -21.82 -29.12 0.32
C SER A 33 -21.88 -27.73 0.95
N ALA A 34 -21.33 -27.67 2.16
CA ALA A 34 -21.12 -26.42 2.88
C ALA A 34 -20.11 -25.59 2.10
N ALA A 35 -20.60 -24.68 1.28
CA ALA A 35 -19.81 -23.56 0.83
C ALA A 35 -19.65 -22.61 2.01
N ALA A 36 -18.52 -22.67 2.67
CA ALA A 36 -18.11 -21.67 3.64
C ALA A 36 -17.98 -20.34 2.89
N SER A 37 -19.01 -19.51 3.03
CA SER A 37 -18.98 -18.12 2.66
C SER A 37 -18.04 -17.44 3.64
N SER A 38 -16.75 -17.32 3.28
CA SER A 38 -15.82 -16.45 3.98
C SER A 38 -16.25 -15.01 3.70
N THR A 39 -17.06 -14.49 4.58
CA THR A 39 -17.20 -13.05 4.72
C THR A 39 -15.84 -12.49 5.10
N VAL A 40 -15.11 -11.98 4.13
CA VAL A 40 -14.01 -11.06 4.37
C VAL A 40 -14.62 -9.88 5.10
N ALA A 41 -14.47 -9.88 6.43
CA ALA A 41 -14.67 -8.69 7.21
C ALA A 41 -13.66 -7.67 6.66
N SER A 42 -14.12 -6.73 5.85
CA SER A 42 -13.42 -5.46 5.66
C SER A 42 -13.29 -4.90 7.07
N ALA A 43 -12.12 -5.08 7.66
CA ALA A 43 -11.73 -4.30 8.82
C ALA A 43 -11.63 -2.87 8.31
N SER A 44 -12.74 -2.15 8.39
CA SER A 44 -12.74 -0.72 8.40
C SER A 44 -11.85 -0.34 9.59
N VAL A 45 -10.61 -0.01 9.32
CA VAL A 45 -9.76 0.67 10.30
C VAL A 45 -10.48 1.97 10.53
N ALA A 46 -11.29 2.00 11.59
CA ALA A 46 -11.83 3.24 12.10
C ALA A 46 -10.63 4.13 12.34
N ALA A 47 -10.47 5.16 11.53
CA ALA A 47 -9.53 6.22 11.76
C ALA A 47 -9.79 6.73 13.18
N ALA A 48 -8.90 6.37 14.11
CA ALA A 48 -8.89 6.94 15.44
C ALA A 48 -8.38 8.37 15.27
N SER A 49 -9.24 9.25 14.82
CA SER A 49 -9.01 10.69 14.82
C SER A 49 -9.20 11.24 16.23
N ASN A 50 -8.33 10.86 17.13
CA ASN A 50 -8.19 11.52 18.43
C ASN A 50 -7.16 12.63 18.25
N GLY A 51 -7.38 13.66 17.50
CA GLY A 51 -6.62 14.92 17.52
C GLY A 51 -5.10 14.87 17.78
N GLU A 52 -4.53 13.68 17.89
CA GLU A 52 -3.13 13.46 18.18
C GLU A 52 -2.31 13.61 16.90
N LYS A 53 -1.34 14.50 16.96
CA LYS A 53 -0.43 14.73 15.84
C LYS A 53 0.66 13.68 15.86
N PHE A 54 0.97 13.12 14.70
CA PHE A 54 2.06 12.16 14.54
C PHE A 54 2.94 12.53 13.37
N THR A 55 4.21 12.16 13.47
CA THR A 55 5.20 12.38 12.43
C THR A 55 5.51 11.06 11.74
N VAL A 56 5.56 11.08 10.43
CA VAL A 56 5.96 9.97 9.58
C VAL A 56 7.32 10.29 8.97
N GLY A 57 8.31 9.45 9.23
CA GLY A 57 9.63 9.55 8.59
C GLY A 57 9.61 8.89 7.22
N ILE A 58 10.12 9.56 6.20
CA ILE A 58 10.23 9.03 4.84
C ILE A 58 11.69 9.00 4.44
N CYS A 59 12.25 7.80 4.28
CA CYS A 59 13.60 7.59 3.76
C CYS A 59 13.54 7.15 2.30
N GLN A 60 13.90 8.02 1.39
CA GLN A 60 14.01 7.72 -0.03
C GLN A 60 15.48 7.54 -0.42
N LEU A 61 15.82 6.44 -1.12
CA LEU A 61 17.20 6.16 -1.49
C LEU A 61 17.80 7.23 -2.40
N VAL A 62 17.08 7.59 -3.46
CA VAL A 62 17.58 8.50 -4.51
C VAL A 62 16.41 9.25 -5.13
N GLN A 63 16.68 10.42 -5.67
CA GLN A 63 15.69 11.15 -6.44
C GLN A 63 15.51 10.50 -7.82
N HIS A 64 14.33 9.97 -8.04
CA HIS A 64 13.95 9.32 -9.29
C HIS A 64 12.43 9.40 -9.46
N ALA A 65 11.96 9.69 -10.68
CA ALA A 65 10.55 9.95 -10.94
C ALA A 65 9.58 8.88 -10.41
N ALA A 66 9.97 7.60 -10.46
CA ALA A 66 9.13 6.52 -9.92
C ALA A 66 9.08 6.51 -8.38
N LEU A 67 10.21 6.79 -7.71
CA LEU A 67 10.29 6.86 -6.26
C LEU A 67 9.57 8.13 -5.75
N ASP A 68 9.76 9.24 -6.45
CA ASP A 68 9.09 10.51 -6.14
C ASP A 68 7.56 10.36 -6.23
N ALA A 69 7.07 9.66 -7.27
CA ALA A 69 5.65 9.39 -7.44
C ALA A 69 5.09 8.46 -6.32
N ALA A 70 5.87 7.46 -5.91
CA ALA A 70 5.46 6.57 -4.80
C ALA A 70 5.40 7.33 -3.47
N THR A 71 6.39 8.18 -3.19
CA THR A 71 6.40 9.04 -2.00
C THR A 71 5.23 10.02 -2.02
N GLN A 72 5.00 10.71 -3.13
CA GLN A 72 3.89 11.65 -3.25
C GLN A 72 2.53 10.99 -3.04
N GLY A 73 2.31 9.82 -3.68
CA GLY A 73 1.06 9.08 -3.51
C GLY A 73 0.82 8.63 -2.07
N PHE A 74 1.87 8.26 -1.35
CA PHE A 74 1.80 7.93 0.07
C PHE A 74 1.44 9.16 0.93
N GLU A 75 2.10 10.30 0.72
CA GLU A 75 1.81 11.55 1.42
C GLU A 75 0.37 12.03 1.16
N ASP A 76 -0.08 11.97 -0.10
CA ASP A 76 -1.44 12.35 -0.49
C ASP A 76 -2.49 11.48 0.20
N ALA A 77 -2.27 10.16 0.26
CA ALA A 77 -3.19 9.23 0.90
C ALA A 77 -3.30 9.45 2.42
N LEU A 78 -2.18 9.68 3.09
CA LEU A 78 -2.18 9.96 4.53
C LEU A 78 -2.78 11.34 4.83
N THR A 79 -2.46 12.34 4.03
CA THR A 79 -3.05 13.68 4.16
C THR A 79 -4.57 13.65 3.96
N ALA A 80 -5.06 12.87 2.99
CA ALA A 80 -6.49 12.69 2.78
C ALA A 80 -7.19 11.99 3.96
N SER A 81 -6.48 11.08 4.64
CA SER A 81 -7.04 10.31 5.75
C SER A 81 -6.95 11.01 7.11
N PHE A 82 -5.87 11.73 7.37
CA PHE A 82 -5.54 12.31 8.68
C PHE A 82 -5.49 13.84 8.70
N GLY A 83 -5.51 14.49 7.53
CA GLY A 83 -5.49 15.94 7.41
C GLY A 83 -4.27 16.56 8.08
N GLU A 84 -4.49 17.56 8.93
CA GLU A 84 -3.44 18.28 9.65
C GLU A 84 -2.82 17.52 10.83
N ASN A 85 -3.29 16.32 11.12
CA ASN A 85 -2.76 15.49 12.20
C ASN A 85 -1.52 14.69 11.79
N VAL A 86 -1.19 14.63 10.50
CA VAL A 86 0.02 14.00 9.99
C VAL A 86 1.05 15.04 9.55
N THR A 87 2.30 14.83 9.92
CA THR A 87 3.45 15.58 9.41
C THR A 87 4.48 14.62 8.84
N PHE A 88 5.19 15.05 7.80
CA PHE A 88 6.19 14.24 7.13
C PHE A 88 7.59 14.78 7.35
N ASP A 89 8.52 13.92 7.73
CA ASP A 89 9.95 14.17 7.73
C ASP A 89 10.56 13.41 6.55
N PHE A 90 10.67 14.09 5.41
CA PHE A 90 11.21 13.52 4.18
C PHE A 90 12.72 13.71 4.10
N GLN A 91 13.46 12.60 3.94
CA GLN A 91 14.91 12.58 3.80
C GLN A 91 15.33 11.77 2.58
N ASN A 92 16.26 12.31 1.79
CA ASN A 92 16.82 11.65 0.61
C ASN A 92 18.27 11.23 0.86
N ALA A 93 18.57 9.96 0.68
CA ALA A 93 19.90 9.41 0.92
C ALA A 93 20.87 9.58 -0.26
N GLN A 94 20.42 10.15 -1.37
CA GLN A 94 21.22 10.47 -2.56
C GLN A 94 22.00 9.27 -3.14
N GLY A 95 21.43 8.08 -3.03
CA GLY A 95 22.01 6.84 -3.54
C GLY A 95 22.96 6.13 -2.57
N ASP A 96 23.17 6.69 -1.39
CA ASP A 96 24.10 6.11 -0.41
C ASP A 96 23.37 5.35 0.71
N SER A 97 23.67 4.06 0.85
CA SER A 97 23.07 3.20 1.87
C SER A 97 23.55 3.52 3.30
N ALA A 98 24.75 4.08 3.48
CA ALA A 98 25.21 4.52 4.80
C ALA A 98 24.41 5.75 5.26
N THR A 99 24.07 6.63 4.33
CA THR A 99 23.17 7.76 4.59
C THR A 99 21.77 7.28 4.95
N CYS A 100 21.22 6.22 4.31
CA CYS A 100 19.96 5.60 4.73
C CYS A 100 19.99 5.17 6.21
N ALA A 101 21.08 4.56 6.65
CA ALA A 101 21.24 4.15 8.06
C ALA A 101 21.26 5.36 9.01
N THR A 102 21.93 6.45 8.61
CA THR A 102 21.96 7.69 9.40
C THR A 102 20.56 8.30 9.52
N ILE A 103 19.81 8.36 8.42
CA ILE A 103 18.43 8.85 8.36
C ILE A 103 17.51 7.99 9.25
N ALA A 104 17.59 6.66 9.12
CA ALA A 104 16.77 5.74 9.90
C ALA A 104 17.01 5.89 11.41
N ASN A 105 18.28 6.02 11.84
CA ASN A 105 18.63 6.29 13.23
C ASN A 105 18.11 7.66 13.71
N GLY A 106 18.10 8.66 12.82
CA GLY A 106 17.50 9.97 13.08
C GLY A 106 16.00 9.87 13.38
N PHE A 107 15.27 9.10 12.59
CA PHE A 107 13.83 8.85 12.79
C PHE A 107 13.54 8.12 14.10
N VAL A 108 14.35 7.13 14.45
CA VAL A 108 14.24 6.45 15.75
C VAL A 108 14.44 7.43 16.90
N SER A 109 15.46 8.27 16.79
CA SER A 109 15.79 9.26 17.82
C SER A 109 14.72 10.34 17.97
N SER A 110 14.07 10.74 16.89
CA SER A 110 12.97 11.72 16.89
C SER A 110 11.61 11.09 17.27
N GLY A 111 11.52 9.77 17.36
CA GLY A 111 10.32 9.07 17.78
C GLY A 111 9.18 9.18 16.78
N VAL A 112 9.47 9.04 15.48
CA VAL A 112 8.42 9.01 14.46
C VAL A 112 7.46 7.85 14.68
N ALA A 113 6.20 8.03 14.32
CA ALA A 113 5.16 7.02 14.51
C ALA A 113 5.21 5.88 13.47
N LEU A 114 5.78 6.18 12.29
CA LEU A 114 5.90 5.26 11.16
C LEU A 114 7.13 5.64 10.34
N ILE A 115 7.82 4.66 9.79
CA ILE A 115 8.89 4.89 8.80
C ILE A 115 8.41 4.34 7.45
N MET A 116 8.37 5.18 6.43
CA MET A 116 8.22 4.77 5.04
C MET A 116 9.60 4.65 4.39
N ALA A 117 9.95 3.45 3.97
CA ALA A 117 11.23 3.14 3.35
C ALA A 117 11.05 2.91 1.84
N ASN A 118 11.55 3.83 1.03
CA ASN A 118 11.41 3.82 -0.42
C ASN A 118 12.71 3.35 -1.08
N ALA A 119 12.75 2.12 -1.49
CA ALA A 119 13.78 1.26 -2.05
C ALA A 119 14.44 0.30 -1.04
N THR A 120 15.05 -0.77 -1.56
CA THR A 120 15.65 -1.85 -0.78
C THR A 120 16.67 -1.39 0.28
N PRO A 121 17.67 -0.52 -0.02
CA PRO A 121 18.61 -0.05 1.00
C PRO A 121 17.96 0.76 2.12
N ALA A 122 16.93 1.55 1.82
CA ALA A 122 16.17 2.28 2.82
C ALA A 122 15.41 1.34 3.76
N LEU A 123 14.81 0.27 3.21
CA LEU A 123 14.12 -0.76 4.00
C LEU A 123 15.08 -1.50 4.92
N GLN A 124 16.22 -1.93 4.42
CA GLN A 124 17.25 -2.61 5.21
C GLN A 124 17.79 -1.72 6.33
N ALA A 125 18.02 -0.45 6.05
CA ALA A 125 18.46 0.52 7.04
C ALA A 125 17.41 0.75 8.14
N ALA A 126 16.13 0.88 7.78
CA ALA A 126 15.04 1.04 8.73
C ALA A 126 14.89 -0.20 9.61
N GLN A 127 14.91 -1.41 9.02
CA GLN A 127 14.85 -2.67 9.76
C GLN A 127 16.00 -2.82 10.76
N ALA A 128 17.22 -2.43 10.36
CA ALA A 128 18.38 -2.49 11.24
C ALA A 128 18.32 -1.47 12.39
N ALA A 129 17.64 -0.34 12.17
CA ALA A 129 17.56 0.76 13.14
C ALA A 129 16.51 0.54 14.22
N THR A 130 15.40 -0.15 13.93
CA THR A 130 14.30 -0.33 14.87
C THR A 130 13.56 -1.66 14.68
N ASN A 131 13.05 -2.18 15.79
CA ASN A 131 12.11 -3.31 15.83
C ASN A 131 10.77 -2.95 16.47
N THR A 132 10.57 -1.68 16.81
CA THR A 132 9.38 -1.20 17.52
C THR A 132 8.55 -0.22 16.69
N ILE A 133 9.19 0.61 15.86
CA ILE A 133 8.49 1.53 14.97
C ILE A 133 8.04 0.75 13.74
N PRO A 134 6.76 0.82 13.35
CA PRO A 134 6.29 0.20 12.12
C PRO A 134 7.04 0.71 10.89
N ILE A 135 7.35 -0.20 9.97
CA ILE A 135 8.05 0.14 8.73
C ILE A 135 7.17 -0.26 7.55
N LEU A 136 6.93 0.68 6.66
CA LEU A 136 6.27 0.45 5.37
C LEU A 136 7.33 0.50 4.27
N GLY A 137 7.58 -0.63 3.61
CA GLY A 137 8.48 -0.69 2.44
C GLY A 137 7.73 -0.46 1.14
N THR A 138 8.34 0.28 0.22
CA THR A 138 7.88 0.43 -1.15
C THR A 138 9.05 0.41 -2.13
N SER A 139 8.80 0.15 -3.40
CA SER A 139 9.83 0.09 -4.44
C SER A 139 10.95 -0.91 -4.12
N VAL A 140 10.62 -2.00 -3.44
CA VAL A 140 11.54 -3.06 -3.04
C VAL A 140 11.47 -4.19 -4.04
N THR A 141 12.62 -4.63 -4.53
CA THR A 141 12.69 -5.66 -5.58
C THR A 141 12.18 -7.01 -5.08
N GLU A 142 12.61 -7.42 -3.88
CA GLU A 142 12.21 -8.69 -3.29
C GLU A 142 12.38 -8.61 -1.76
N TYR A 143 11.28 -8.70 -1.02
CA TYR A 143 11.26 -8.47 0.43
C TYR A 143 11.92 -9.59 1.23
N GLY A 144 11.77 -10.85 0.82
CA GLY A 144 12.36 -11.99 1.52
C GLY A 144 13.87 -11.89 1.54
N VAL A 145 14.47 -11.61 0.38
CA VAL A 145 15.92 -11.40 0.26
C VAL A 145 16.35 -10.14 0.99
N ALA A 146 15.61 -9.04 0.83
CA ALA A 146 15.95 -7.76 1.46
C ALA A 146 16.00 -7.85 2.99
N LEU A 147 15.10 -8.62 3.58
CA LEU A 147 14.94 -8.75 5.03
C LEU A 147 15.54 -10.03 5.61
N GLY A 148 16.11 -10.91 4.75
CA GLY A 148 16.67 -12.19 5.18
C GLY A 148 15.64 -13.15 5.78
N LEU A 149 14.41 -13.17 5.23
CA LEU A 149 13.30 -13.97 5.73
C LEU A 149 13.07 -15.19 4.84
N ASP A 150 13.15 -16.39 5.39
CA ASP A 150 12.94 -17.63 4.65
C ASP A 150 11.46 -17.93 4.36
N ASN A 151 10.55 -17.45 5.21
CA ASN A 151 9.11 -17.63 5.06
C ASN A 151 8.40 -16.36 5.50
N PHE A 152 8.14 -15.47 4.57
CA PHE A 152 7.32 -14.29 4.84
C PHE A 152 6.05 -14.32 4.00
N CYS A 153 4.94 -13.95 4.62
CA CYS A 153 3.67 -13.75 3.94
C CYS A 153 3.52 -12.27 3.68
N LEU A 154 3.70 -11.86 2.45
CA LEU A 154 3.27 -10.54 2.02
C LEU A 154 1.75 -10.59 1.87
N LEU A 155 1.07 -9.82 2.69
CA LEU A 155 -0.28 -9.37 2.37
C LEU A 155 -0.16 -8.31 1.28
N TYR A 156 0.30 -8.76 0.11
CA TYR A 156 0.43 -7.90 -1.03
C TYR A 156 -0.65 -8.25 -2.03
N THR A 157 -1.56 -7.34 -2.23
CA THR A 157 -2.44 -7.33 -3.38
C THR A 157 -1.97 -6.21 -4.28
N SER A 158 -1.04 -6.51 -5.17
CA SER A 158 -0.80 -5.66 -6.32
C SER A 158 -1.53 -6.27 -7.47
N ASP A 159 -2.69 -5.78 -7.71
CA ASP A 159 -3.31 -5.88 -9.00
C ASP A 159 -2.84 -4.67 -9.80
N ALA A 160 -1.71 -4.85 -10.47
CA ALA A 160 -1.24 -3.90 -11.48
C ALA A 160 -1.84 -4.26 -12.83
#